data_ce7b2c46bb267ad5d1502493e3cf7146
#
_entry.id   ce7b2c46bb267ad5d1502493e3cf7146
#
_cell.length_a   1.000
_cell.length_b   1.000
_cell.length_c   1.000
_cell.angle_alpha   90.00
_cell.angle_beta   90.00
_cell.angle_gamma   90.00
#
_symmetry.space_group_name_H-M   'P 1'
#
loop_
_entity.id
_entity.type
_entity.pdbx_description
1 polymer ?
#
loop_
_entity_poly.entity_id
_entity_poly.type
_entity_poly.pdbx_seq_one_letter_code
_entity_poly.pdbx_strand_id
1 'polypeptide(L)'
;MTLLPAYYGEFGGQFVPESLIPALDQLERAFVDAFNDEAFMAEYRALLRDYLGRPTPLTECRNLPLDGNARIFLKREDLVHGGAHKTN
;
A
#
# COMPACT_ATOMS: atom_id res chain seq x y z
N MET A 1 11.52 -21.46 3.80
CA MET A 1 10.20 -21.88 3.31
C MET A 1 9.32 -20.64 3.19
N THR A 2 8.78 -20.40 2.03
CA THR A 2 7.91 -19.25 1.78
C THR A 2 6.45 -19.60 2.11
N LEU A 3 5.75 -18.68 2.76
CA LEU A 3 4.33 -18.80 3.10
C LEU A 3 3.43 -18.16 2.04
N LEU A 4 3.99 -17.20 1.31
CA LEU A 4 3.31 -16.47 0.25
C LEU A 4 3.89 -16.85 -1.11
N PRO A 5 3.12 -16.76 -2.20
CA PRO A 5 3.64 -17.01 -3.53
C PRO A 5 4.72 -15.99 -3.90
N ALA A 6 5.83 -16.46 -4.44
CA ALA A 6 6.92 -15.60 -4.87
C ALA A 6 6.60 -14.82 -6.15
N TYR A 7 5.62 -15.28 -6.92
CA TYR A 7 5.26 -14.71 -8.21
C TYR A 7 3.76 -14.43 -8.31
N TYR A 8 3.44 -13.35 -8.99
CA TYR A 8 2.10 -12.96 -9.39
C TYR A 8 2.03 -13.00 -10.93
N GLY A 9 1.68 -14.17 -11.47
CA GLY A 9 1.80 -14.43 -12.91
C GLY A 9 3.26 -14.44 -13.34
N GLU A 10 3.62 -13.61 -14.31
CA GLU A 10 4.99 -13.45 -14.81
C GLU A 10 5.82 -12.44 -13.98
N PHE A 11 5.21 -11.75 -13.02
CA PHE A 11 5.84 -10.71 -12.21
C PHE A 11 6.21 -11.22 -10.82
N GLY A 12 7.25 -10.67 -10.26
CA GLY A 12 7.68 -10.96 -8.89
C GLY A 12 9.02 -11.64 -8.82
N GLY A 13 9.18 -12.51 -7.84
CA GLY A 13 10.42 -13.19 -7.51
C GLY A 13 11.12 -12.56 -6.31
N GLN A 14 12.25 -13.15 -5.93
CA GLN A 14 13.06 -12.72 -4.81
C GLN A 14 14.52 -12.63 -5.24
N PHE A 15 14.87 -11.53 -5.92
CA PHE A 15 16.19 -11.29 -6.50
C PHE A 15 17.04 -10.39 -5.58
N VAL A 16 17.44 -10.93 -4.46
CA VAL A 16 18.22 -10.24 -3.43
C VAL A 16 19.47 -11.07 -3.09
N PRO A 17 20.50 -10.45 -2.48
CA PRO A 17 21.62 -11.22 -1.95
C PRO A 17 21.17 -12.30 -0.97
N GLU A 18 21.80 -13.47 -1.01
CA GLU A 18 21.43 -14.60 -0.15
C GLU A 18 21.46 -14.26 1.34
N SER A 19 22.32 -13.34 1.76
CA SER A 19 22.41 -12.88 3.14
C SER A 19 21.11 -12.21 3.66
N LEU A 20 20.25 -11.73 2.75
CA LEU A 20 18.96 -11.12 3.12
C LEU A 20 17.81 -12.12 3.20
N ILE A 21 17.96 -13.32 2.65
CA ILE A 21 16.88 -14.31 2.62
C ILE A 21 16.33 -14.65 4.01
N PRO A 22 17.17 -14.93 5.04
CA PRO A 22 16.64 -15.21 6.37
C PRO A 22 15.83 -14.04 6.96
N ALA A 23 16.25 -12.80 6.71
CA ALA A 23 15.52 -11.61 7.17
C ALA A 23 14.17 -11.47 6.46
N LEU A 24 14.11 -11.74 5.15
CA LEU A 24 12.87 -11.71 4.38
C LEU A 24 11.91 -12.84 4.79
N ASP A 25 12.41 -14.03 5.09
CA ASP A 25 11.61 -15.12 5.62
C ASP A 25 11.00 -14.76 6.99
N GLN A 26 11.77 -14.08 7.84
CA GLN A 26 11.28 -13.58 9.12
C GLN A 26 10.18 -12.52 8.93
N LEU A 27 10.40 -11.60 8.01
CA LEU A 27 9.42 -10.57 7.67
C LEU A 27 8.11 -11.17 7.14
N GLU A 28 8.20 -12.15 6.24
CA GLU A 28 7.04 -12.84 5.68
C GLU A 28 6.19 -13.49 6.78
N ARG A 29 6.82 -14.19 7.72
CA ARG A 29 6.12 -14.80 8.87
C ARG A 29 5.42 -13.75 9.72
N ALA A 30 6.15 -12.69 10.09
CA ALA A 30 5.59 -11.60 10.88
C ALA A 30 4.43 -10.92 10.18
N PHE A 31 4.51 -10.74 8.86
CA PHE A 31 3.43 -10.17 8.05
C PHE A 31 2.19 -11.07 8.07
N VAL A 32 2.36 -12.37 7.84
CA VAL A 32 1.24 -13.32 7.83
C VAL A 32 0.57 -13.38 9.22
N ASP A 33 1.37 -13.43 10.28
CA ASP A 33 0.86 -13.45 11.66
C ASP A 33 0.08 -12.18 11.98
N ALA A 34 0.64 -11.00 11.67
CA ALA A 34 -0.01 -9.72 11.90
C ALA A 34 -1.30 -9.57 11.07
N PHE A 35 -1.28 -10.01 9.81
CA PHE A 35 -2.44 -9.92 8.92
C PHE A 35 -3.61 -10.78 9.40
N ASN A 36 -3.33 -11.87 10.12
CA ASN A 36 -4.34 -12.76 10.70
C ASN A 36 -4.69 -12.41 12.15
N ASP A 37 -4.03 -11.42 12.75
CA ASP A 37 -4.34 -10.93 14.09
C ASP A 37 -5.41 -9.83 14.02
N GLU A 38 -6.59 -10.13 14.55
CA GLU A 38 -7.71 -9.19 14.51
C GLU A 38 -7.44 -7.89 15.28
N ALA A 39 -6.75 -7.98 16.42
CA ALA A 39 -6.42 -6.81 17.24
C ALA A 39 -5.41 -5.91 16.53
N PHE A 40 -4.37 -6.50 15.93
CA PHE A 40 -3.41 -5.77 15.10
C PHE A 40 -4.10 -5.08 13.93
N MET A 41 -4.94 -5.79 13.20
CA MET A 41 -5.62 -5.24 12.03
C MET A 41 -6.64 -4.16 12.41
N ALA A 42 -7.30 -4.27 13.56
CA ALA A 42 -8.20 -3.23 14.06
C ALA A 42 -7.45 -1.94 14.38
N GLU A 43 -6.31 -2.03 15.06
CA GLU A 43 -5.43 -0.88 15.34
C GLU A 43 -4.90 -0.25 14.05
N TYR A 44 -4.41 -1.07 13.13
CA TYR A 44 -3.92 -0.62 11.83
C TYR A 44 -4.99 0.15 11.03
N ARG A 45 -6.21 -0.41 10.95
CA ARG A 45 -7.33 0.27 10.26
C ARG A 45 -7.74 1.56 10.94
N ALA A 46 -7.72 1.61 12.27
CA ALA A 46 -8.00 2.83 13.01
C ALA A 46 -6.97 3.93 12.72
N LEU A 47 -5.69 3.57 12.67
CA LEU A 47 -4.63 4.51 12.31
C LEU A 47 -4.76 5.01 10.86
N LEU A 48 -5.10 4.14 9.92
CA LEU A 48 -5.35 4.53 8.53
C LEU A 48 -6.50 5.55 8.43
N ARG A 49 -7.60 5.30 9.14
CA ARG A 49 -8.79 6.14 9.09
C ARG A 49 -8.62 7.44 9.87
N ASP A 50 -8.17 7.36 11.12
CA ASP A 50 -8.26 8.46 12.07
C ASP A 50 -7.00 9.31 12.14
N TYR A 51 -5.83 8.72 11.82
CA TYR A 51 -4.56 9.44 11.80
C TYR A 51 -4.11 9.79 10.38
N LEU A 52 -4.08 8.81 9.49
CA LEU A 52 -3.60 9.00 8.11
C LEU A 52 -4.64 9.70 7.21
N GLY A 53 -5.91 9.41 7.39
CA GLY A 53 -6.98 10.00 6.59
C GLY A 53 -7.34 9.19 5.34
N ARG A 54 -7.26 7.87 5.42
CA ARG A 54 -7.69 6.98 4.33
C ARG A 54 -9.13 6.50 4.53
N PRO A 55 -9.84 6.26 3.43
CA PRO A 55 -9.43 6.43 2.03
C PRO A 55 -9.35 7.90 1.60
N THR A 56 -8.37 8.23 0.75
CA THR A 56 -8.27 9.54 0.16
C THR A 56 -9.30 9.75 -0.94
N PRO A 57 -9.74 10.99 -1.20
CA PRO A 57 -10.71 11.28 -2.25
C PRO A 57 -10.19 10.97 -3.64
N LEU A 58 -11.10 10.61 -4.54
CA LEU A 58 -10.90 10.61 -5.97
C LEU A 58 -11.59 11.86 -6.53
N THR A 59 -10.80 12.84 -6.95
CA THR A 59 -11.29 14.15 -7.38
C THR A 59 -11.23 14.30 -8.89
N GLU A 60 -12.34 14.66 -9.51
CA GLU A 60 -12.36 14.98 -10.93
C GLU A 60 -11.78 16.38 -11.18
N CYS A 61 -10.80 16.46 -12.09
CA CYS A 61 -10.21 17.73 -12.54
C CYS A 61 -11.06 18.31 -13.66
N ARG A 62 -11.96 19.24 -13.32
CA ARG A 62 -12.89 19.84 -14.28
C ARG A 62 -12.36 21.09 -14.97
N ASN A 63 -11.33 21.72 -14.39
CA ASN A 63 -10.80 23.00 -14.84
C ASN A 63 -9.48 22.87 -15.63
N LEU A 64 -9.06 21.65 -15.94
CA LEU A 64 -7.89 21.45 -16.80
C LEU A 64 -8.26 21.69 -18.26
N PRO A 65 -7.46 22.49 -19.00
CA PRO A 65 -7.67 22.72 -20.42
C PRO A 65 -7.23 21.49 -21.22
N LEU A 66 -8.15 20.54 -21.37
CA LEU A 66 -7.92 19.32 -22.14
C LEU A 66 -8.67 19.39 -23.47
N ASP A 67 -8.01 18.94 -24.53
CA ASP A 67 -8.64 18.72 -25.81
C ASP A 67 -9.39 17.40 -25.83
N GLY A 68 -10.61 17.38 -26.37
CA GLY A 68 -11.43 16.19 -26.51
C GLY A 68 -12.29 15.87 -25.28
N ASN A 69 -12.69 14.59 -25.16
CA ASN A 69 -13.64 14.11 -24.15
C ASN A 69 -12.95 13.39 -22.98
N ALA A 70 -11.68 13.62 -22.76
CA ALA A 70 -10.93 12.99 -21.68
C ALA A 70 -11.39 13.54 -20.32
N ARG A 71 -11.60 12.63 -19.36
CA ARG A 71 -11.85 12.96 -17.96
C ARG A 71 -10.62 12.57 -17.15
N ILE A 72 -10.13 13.48 -16.32
CA ILE A 72 -8.96 13.24 -15.47
C ILE A 72 -9.39 13.24 -14.02
N PHE A 73 -8.99 12.22 -13.30
CA PHE A 73 -9.23 12.05 -11.87
C PHE A 73 -7.90 11.97 -11.13
N LEU A 74 -7.82 12.66 -10.00
CA LEU A 74 -6.69 12.57 -9.10
C LEU A 74 -7.07 11.74 -7.88
N LYS A 75 -6.29 10.70 -7.61
CA LYS A 75 -6.30 10.03 -6.31
C LYS A 75 -5.49 10.89 -5.36
N ARG A 76 -6.16 11.57 -4.45
CA ARG A 76 -5.62 12.68 -3.65
C ARG A 76 -4.74 12.20 -2.50
N GLU A 77 -3.60 11.59 -2.81
CA GLU A 77 -2.64 11.14 -1.79
C GLU A 77 -1.89 12.29 -1.10
N ASP A 78 -2.01 13.49 -1.62
CA ASP A 78 -1.56 14.73 -0.97
C ASP A 78 -2.40 15.09 0.28
N LEU A 79 -3.60 14.53 0.42
CA LEU A 79 -4.50 14.78 1.54
C LEU A 79 -4.30 13.83 2.73
N VAL A 80 -3.39 12.87 2.65
CA VAL A 80 -3.00 12.09 3.82
C VAL A 80 -2.22 12.96 4.80
N HIS A 81 -2.25 12.58 6.07
CA HIS A 81 -1.43 13.25 7.09
C HIS A 81 0.05 13.19 6.69
N GLY A 82 0.70 14.34 6.66
CA GLY A 82 2.07 14.47 6.15
C GLY A 82 2.17 14.88 4.68
N GLY A 83 1.06 14.91 3.93
CA GLY A 83 0.99 15.44 2.55
C GLY A 83 1.59 14.55 1.47
N ALA A 84 2.03 13.34 1.80
CA ALA A 84 2.63 12.39 0.86
C ALA A 84 2.47 10.95 1.34
N HIS A 85 2.74 10.00 0.44
CA HIS A 85 2.59 8.56 0.69
C HIS A 85 3.51 7.99 1.78
N LYS A 86 4.53 8.72 2.21
CA LYS A 86 5.54 8.23 3.16
C LYS A 86 5.01 7.96 4.57
N THR A 87 3.83 8.49 4.92
CA THR A 87 3.20 8.26 6.22
C THR A 87 2.62 6.84 6.35
N ASN A 88 2.47 6.15 5.25
CA ASN A 88 1.96 4.76 5.24
C ASN A 88 2.80 3.80 6.10
#